data_01b02c853868334ec0edb9da62e19ab7
#
_entry.id   01b02c853868334ec0edb9da62e19ab7
#
_cell.length_a   1.000
_cell.length_b   1.000
_cell.length_c   1.000
_cell.angle_alpha   90.00
_cell.angle_beta   90.00
_cell.angle_gamma   90.00
#
_symmetry.space_group_name_H-M   'P 1'
#
loop_
_entity.id
_entity.type
_entity.pdbx_description
1 polymer ?
#
loop_
_entity_poly.entity_id
_entity_poly.type
_entity_poly.pdbx_seq_one_letter_code
_entity_poly.pdbx_strand_id
1 'polypeptide(L)'
;MHRKKWRTGLGLALLLFLAGQALAGQDQQNIGFTLDQAYETALDKNEHVAISREELRQDRSEIAIATSNLYPQVSAVAAYNREKDMTITADGRDLGTFGNPDEYGTLTIRLDQHIYQFGKVWSGRKMARYYFKSSKFRHVRRLKEILFNVSTRYYEALLGRRAIEIAENALKRANRQMAQARARFEVGVLTQTDVLRAQVQVAQSQEQLERAKNQYDIALENLALELGVASVPGELAEPPEKNIRPASIPVLYQKALTHRQDLSEAENRVNAAEERVDFEQADFFPNLSIEGQYIRTEEPDMFFDEDDDWQAALKLSYPLFTGWKTSAEVGKAKSQRDQAKAAISRLRKEIRNQVRSVYLDIQTQKKVIQQLEKQVKAAKRNYRQVTAQFKQGVVTAVDQVDAFTALNEAENRLAQAYYSYQLDQIRLELAMGTFQTDLLAKELSNDRAY
;
A
#
# COMPACT_ATOMS: atom_id res chain seq x y z
N MET A 1 60.52 27.07 -34.28
CA MET A 1 60.18 28.54 -34.27
C MET A 1 58.68 28.60 -34.50
N HIS A 2 57.91 29.03 -33.67
CA HIS A 2 57.27 30.16 -33.09
C HIS A 2 56.21 29.74 -32.04
N ARG A 3 56.51 30.11 -30.79
CA ARG A 3 55.53 30.28 -29.74
C ARG A 3 54.74 31.56 -30.04
N LYS A 4 53.42 31.62 -29.74
CA LYS A 4 52.86 32.62 -28.79
C LYS A 4 51.33 32.70 -28.90
N LYS A 5 50.78 32.68 -27.69
CA LYS A 5 49.68 33.47 -27.12
C LYS A 5 48.25 33.02 -27.37
N TRP A 6 47.65 32.46 -26.31
CA TRP A 6 46.30 32.81 -25.88
C TRP A 6 46.20 32.65 -24.35
N ARG A 7 46.46 33.73 -23.64
CA ARG A 7 46.10 33.95 -22.25
C ARG A 7 45.36 35.30 -22.27
N THR A 8 44.03 35.28 -22.20
CA THR A 8 43.15 36.31 -21.64
C THR A 8 41.70 35.93 -22.04
N GLY A 9 40.93 35.36 -21.12
CA GLY A 9 39.53 35.01 -21.37
C GLY A 9 38.84 34.32 -20.21
N LEU A 10 39.56 34.07 -19.10
CA LEU A 10 39.03 33.32 -17.95
C LEU A 10 38.62 34.17 -16.73
N GLY A 11 38.63 35.51 -16.87
CA GLY A 11 38.36 36.42 -15.75
C GLY A 11 36.94 37.00 -15.68
N LEU A 12 36.15 36.91 -16.76
CA LEU A 12 34.83 37.58 -16.80
C LEU A 12 33.63 36.64 -16.64
N ALA A 13 33.83 35.32 -16.76
CA ALA A 13 32.76 34.32 -16.60
C ALA A 13 32.50 33.91 -15.11
N LEU A 14 33.46 34.20 -14.23
CA LEU A 14 33.33 33.80 -12.79
C LEU A 14 32.58 34.84 -11.95
N LEU A 15 32.46 36.11 -12.43
CA LEU A 15 31.74 37.16 -11.71
C LEU A 15 30.23 37.22 -12.02
N LEU A 16 29.79 36.62 -13.10
CA LEU A 16 28.35 36.51 -13.44
C LEU A 16 27.69 35.26 -12.81
N PHE A 17 28.46 34.27 -12.33
CA PHE A 17 27.91 33.08 -11.67
C PHE A 17 27.70 33.31 -10.15
N LEU A 18 28.34 34.27 -9.55
CA LEU A 18 28.17 34.65 -8.13
C LEU A 18 27.05 35.66 -7.89
N ALA A 19 26.59 36.36 -8.93
CA ALA A 19 25.44 37.28 -8.82
C ALA A 19 24.09 36.59 -9.05
N GLY A 20 24.07 35.38 -9.60
CA GLY A 20 22.85 34.58 -9.83
C GLY A 20 22.37 33.77 -8.63
N GLN A 21 23.17 33.58 -7.58
CA GLN A 21 22.79 32.83 -6.37
C GLN A 21 22.30 33.73 -5.22
N ALA A 22 22.34 35.02 -5.34
CA ALA A 22 21.89 35.95 -4.30
C ALA A 22 20.43 36.44 -4.45
N LEU A 23 19.72 36.02 -5.51
CA LEU A 23 18.32 36.41 -5.75
C LEU A 23 17.32 35.23 -5.67
N ALA A 24 17.77 34.03 -5.30
CA ALA A 24 16.89 32.84 -5.04
C ALA A 24 16.63 32.62 -3.55
N GLY A 25 16.85 33.59 -2.71
CA GLY A 25 16.74 33.50 -1.24
C GLY A 25 15.79 34.51 -0.63
N GLN A 26 14.59 34.73 -1.20
CA GLN A 26 13.52 35.45 -0.50
C GLN A 26 12.18 34.95 -1.02
N ASP A 27 11.54 34.22 -0.18
CA ASP A 27 10.16 33.86 0.12
C ASP A 27 9.98 32.36 0.32
N GLN A 28 10.81 31.73 1.15
CA GLN A 28 10.30 30.60 1.95
C GLN A 28 9.50 31.25 3.11
N GLN A 29 8.28 31.73 2.81
CA GLN A 29 7.24 31.72 3.82
C GLN A 29 7.27 30.35 4.47
N ASN A 30 7.24 30.33 5.78
CA ASN A 30 7.21 29.15 6.62
C ASN A 30 5.89 28.38 6.35
N ILE A 31 5.77 27.84 5.14
CA ILE A 31 4.66 26.99 4.71
C ILE A 31 4.97 25.65 5.37
N GLY A 32 4.28 25.34 6.48
CA GLY A 32 4.45 24.09 7.20
C GLY A 32 4.31 22.88 6.26
N PHE A 33 4.72 21.72 6.71
CA PHE A 33 4.68 20.48 5.95
C PHE A 33 3.24 20.16 5.53
N THR A 34 2.95 20.20 4.23
CA THR A 34 1.59 20.06 3.68
C THR A 34 1.20 18.62 3.46
N LEU A 35 -0.10 18.33 3.36
CA LEU A 35 -0.62 17.01 3.05
C LEU A 35 -0.14 16.49 1.68
N ASP A 36 -0.01 17.38 0.68
CA ASP A 36 0.48 16.98 -0.64
C ASP A 36 1.98 16.60 -0.59
N GLN A 37 2.79 17.32 0.17
CA GLN A 37 4.18 16.92 0.45
C GLN A 37 4.28 15.60 1.21
N ALA A 38 3.33 15.33 2.11
CA ALA A 38 3.25 14.05 2.80
C ALA A 38 2.96 12.89 1.83
N TYR A 39 2.09 13.09 0.85
CA TYR A 39 1.83 12.10 -0.20
C TYR A 39 3.07 11.83 -1.06
N GLU A 40 3.75 12.87 -1.53
CA GLU A 40 4.98 12.72 -2.32
C GLU A 40 6.07 11.99 -1.52
N THR A 41 6.24 12.36 -0.25
CA THR A 41 7.22 11.70 0.64
C THR A 41 6.90 10.22 0.83
N ALA A 42 5.63 9.87 1.06
CA ALA A 42 5.23 8.48 1.24
C ALA A 42 5.41 7.64 -0.04
N LEU A 43 5.11 8.19 -1.22
CA LEU A 43 5.35 7.50 -2.49
C LEU A 43 6.83 7.22 -2.75
N ASP A 44 7.72 8.10 -2.28
CA ASP A 44 9.17 7.96 -2.44
C ASP A 44 9.80 7.04 -1.39
N LYS A 45 9.38 7.12 -0.13
CA LYS A 45 10.11 6.53 1.00
C LYS A 45 9.41 5.39 1.72
N ASN A 46 8.07 5.25 1.58
CA ASN A 46 7.34 4.21 2.31
C ASN A 46 7.68 2.81 1.78
N GLU A 47 8.06 1.91 2.67
CA GLU A 47 8.47 0.54 2.38
C GLU A 47 7.35 -0.28 1.73
N HIS A 48 6.09 -0.03 2.07
CA HIS A 48 4.95 -0.71 1.45
C HIS A 48 4.78 -0.34 -0.03
N VAL A 49 5.18 0.88 -0.43
CA VAL A 49 5.24 1.29 -1.84
C VAL A 49 6.33 0.49 -2.55
N ALA A 50 7.52 0.40 -1.95
CA ALA A 50 8.64 -0.38 -2.51
C ALA A 50 8.28 -1.86 -2.64
N ILE A 51 7.69 -2.47 -1.61
CA ILE A 51 7.20 -3.87 -1.64
C ILE A 51 6.20 -4.07 -2.78
N SER A 52 5.21 -3.19 -2.89
CA SER A 52 4.18 -3.30 -3.93
C SER A 52 4.75 -3.16 -5.35
N ARG A 53 5.83 -2.37 -5.52
CA ARG A 53 6.56 -2.23 -6.78
C ARG A 53 7.30 -3.52 -7.14
N GLU A 54 7.96 -4.16 -6.17
CA GLU A 54 8.64 -5.43 -6.38
C GLU A 54 7.65 -6.58 -6.65
N GLU A 55 6.50 -6.63 -5.98
CA GLU A 55 5.42 -7.58 -6.30
C GLU A 55 4.97 -7.44 -7.77
N LEU A 56 4.85 -6.21 -8.27
CA LEU A 56 4.50 -5.98 -9.68
C LEU A 56 5.61 -6.45 -10.63
N ARG A 57 6.89 -6.32 -10.27
CA ARG A 57 8.02 -6.86 -11.05
C ARG A 57 8.03 -8.39 -11.07
N GLN A 58 7.71 -9.03 -9.95
CA GLN A 58 7.53 -10.48 -9.88
C GLN A 58 6.44 -10.96 -10.85
N ASP A 59 5.25 -10.33 -10.78
CA ASP A 59 4.13 -10.67 -11.67
C ASP A 59 4.46 -10.42 -13.17
N ARG A 60 5.33 -9.47 -13.47
CA ARG A 60 5.85 -9.26 -14.84
C ARG A 60 6.77 -10.40 -15.26
N SER A 61 7.61 -10.90 -14.36
CA SER A 61 8.52 -12.01 -14.62
C SER A 61 7.76 -13.31 -14.93
N GLU A 62 6.56 -13.50 -14.34
CA GLU A 62 5.68 -14.63 -14.66
C GLU A 62 5.28 -14.68 -16.15
N ILE A 63 5.21 -13.53 -16.84
CA ILE A 63 4.98 -13.51 -18.29
C ILE A 63 6.19 -14.11 -19.03
N ALA A 64 7.41 -13.81 -18.58
CA ALA A 64 8.62 -14.39 -19.16
C ALA A 64 8.70 -15.89 -18.92
N ILE A 65 8.37 -16.34 -17.69
CA ILE A 65 8.28 -17.76 -17.33
C ILE A 65 7.25 -18.48 -18.20
N ALA A 66 6.04 -17.94 -18.34
CA ALA A 66 5.02 -18.52 -19.20
C ALA A 66 5.43 -18.52 -20.69
N THR A 67 6.25 -17.54 -21.10
CA THR A 67 6.74 -17.42 -22.48
C THR A 67 7.91 -18.38 -22.74
N SER A 68 8.70 -18.77 -21.72
CA SER A 68 9.86 -19.66 -21.87
C SER A 68 9.48 -21.01 -22.47
N ASN A 69 8.25 -21.47 -22.27
CA ASN A 69 7.73 -22.70 -22.91
C ASN A 69 7.62 -22.62 -24.44
N LEU A 70 7.81 -21.45 -25.04
CA LEU A 70 7.92 -21.27 -26.51
C LEU A 70 9.35 -21.50 -27.04
N TYR A 71 10.33 -21.56 -26.16
CA TYR A 71 11.74 -21.70 -26.52
C TYR A 71 12.29 -23.07 -26.17
N PRO A 72 13.35 -23.54 -26.87
CA PRO A 72 14.01 -24.77 -26.51
C PRO A 72 14.63 -24.70 -25.11
N GLN A 73 14.46 -25.78 -24.37
CA GLN A 73 15.11 -25.95 -23.07
C GLN A 73 16.32 -26.88 -23.27
N VAL A 74 17.50 -26.40 -22.89
CA VAL A 74 18.75 -27.14 -22.98
C VAL A 74 19.28 -27.36 -21.58
N SER A 75 19.60 -28.61 -21.25
CA SER A 75 20.21 -28.99 -19.98
C SER A 75 21.44 -29.83 -20.21
N ALA A 76 22.46 -29.67 -19.38
CA ALA A 76 23.64 -30.50 -19.32
C ALA A 76 23.71 -31.19 -17.95
N VAL A 77 23.89 -32.49 -17.96
CA VAL A 77 24.01 -33.30 -16.72
C VAL A 77 25.32 -34.11 -16.83
N ALA A 78 26.24 -33.90 -15.90
CA ALA A 78 27.41 -34.75 -15.72
C ALA A 78 27.16 -35.68 -14.53
N ALA A 79 27.33 -36.97 -14.72
CA ALA A 79 27.19 -37.95 -13.65
C ALA A 79 28.42 -38.89 -13.64
N TYR A 80 28.86 -39.26 -12.44
CA TYR A 80 29.85 -40.30 -12.22
C TYR A 80 29.14 -41.46 -11.55
N ASN A 81 29.13 -42.61 -12.24
CA ASN A 81 28.41 -43.79 -11.82
C ASN A 81 29.43 -44.84 -11.35
N ARG A 82 29.09 -45.54 -10.30
CA ARG A 82 29.81 -46.71 -9.81
C ARG A 82 28.80 -47.83 -9.62
N GLU A 83 28.93 -48.88 -10.41
CA GLU A 83 28.02 -50.03 -10.38
C GLU A 83 28.78 -51.25 -9.85
N LYS A 84 28.06 -52.17 -9.20
CA LYS A 84 28.64 -53.43 -8.73
C LYS A 84 28.50 -54.45 -9.83
N ASP A 85 29.60 -55.16 -10.12
CA ASP A 85 29.62 -56.25 -11.07
C ASP A 85 28.48 -57.25 -10.88
N MET A 86 27.82 -57.64 -11.99
CA MET A 86 26.82 -58.68 -12.01
C MET A 86 27.50 -60.01 -12.42
N THR A 87 27.76 -60.86 -11.47
CA THR A 87 28.28 -62.21 -11.71
C THR A 87 27.12 -63.14 -12.07
N ILE A 88 27.14 -63.71 -13.29
CA ILE A 88 26.15 -64.72 -13.71
C ILE A 88 26.67 -66.09 -13.30
N THR A 89 25.93 -66.77 -12.42
CA THR A 89 26.18 -68.17 -12.01
C THR A 89 25.06 -69.03 -12.56
N ALA A 90 25.41 -70.10 -13.29
CA ALA A 90 24.51 -71.18 -13.66
C ALA A 90 25.06 -72.53 -13.18
N ASP A 91 24.26 -73.38 -12.55
CA ASP A 91 24.63 -74.67 -11.96
C ASP A 91 25.83 -74.63 -11.02
N GLY A 92 25.95 -73.54 -10.24
CA GLY A 92 27.04 -73.34 -9.27
C GLY A 92 28.41 -73.07 -9.91
N ARG A 93 28.47 -72.81 -11.20
CA ARG A 93 29.69 -72.37 -11.92
C ARG A 93 29.53 -70.91 -12.27
N ASP A 94 30.59 -70.18 -11.97
CA ASP A 94 30.75 -68.78 -12.42
C ASP A 94 30.95 -68.80 -13.94
N LEU A 95 30.00 -68.23 -14.70
CA LEU A 95 30.08 -68.15 -16.17
C LEU A 95 30.78 -66.88 -16.64
N GLY A 96 31.34 -66.11 -15.72
CA GLY A 96 31.99 -64.83 -16.00
C GLY A 96 31.18 -63.62 -15.56
N THR A 97 31.89 -62.55 -15.36
CA THR A 97 31.31 -61.24 -15.07
C THR A 97 30.99 -60.59 -16.40
N PHE A 98 29.72 -60.46 -16.68
CA PHE A 98 29.24 -59.56 -17.78
C PHE A 98 28.86 -58.27 -17.10
N GLY A 99 29.67 -57.28 -17.14
CA GLY A 99 29.41 -56.02 -16.50
C GLY A 99 29.70 -54.85 -17.42
N ASN A 100 28.94 -53.82 -17.24
CA ASN A 100 29.41 -52.47 -17.54
C ASN A 100 30.63 -52.17 -16.67
N PRO A 101 31.52 -51.27 -17.07
CA PRO A 101 32.65 -50.87 -16.26
C PRO A 101 32.20 -50.43 -14.86
N ASP A 102 32.95 -50.86 -13.83
CA ASP A 102 32.66 -50.55 -12.42
C ASP A 102 32.46 -49.06 -12.13
N GLU A 103 33.12 -48.23 -12.89
CA GLU A 103 33.12 -46.78 -12.76
C GLU A 103 33.12 -46.13 -14.15
N TYR A 104 32.15 -45.24 -14.40
CA TYR A 104 32.09 -44.49 -15.67
C TYR A 104 31.50 -43.09 -15.48
N GLY A 105 32.05 -42.14 -16.22
CA GLY A 105 31.53 -40.78 -16.31
C GLY A 105 30.57 -40.64 -17.48
N THR A 106 29.43 -39.95 -17.30
CA THR A 106 28.54 -39.58 -18.40
C THR A 106 28.30 -38.09 -18.45
N LEU A 107 28.39 -37.51 -19.63
CA LEU A 107 27.93 -36.14 -19.92
C LEU A 107 26.74 -36.23 -20.86
N THR A 108 25.58 -35.82 -20.38
CA THR A 108 24.34 -35.79 -21.17
C THR A 108 23.93 -34.37 -21.46
N ILE A 109 23.80 -33.98 -22.71
CA ILE A 109 23.19 -32.73 -23.12
C ILE A 109 21.82 -33.07 -23.71
N ARG A 110 20.76 -32.49 -23.12
CA ARG A 110 19.38 -32.71 -23.56
C ARG A 110 18.77 -31.40 -24.05
N LEU A 111 18.06 -31.45 -25.16
CA LEU A 111 17.26 -30.38 -25.74
C LEU A 111 15.83 -30.86 -25.83
N ASP A 112 14.92 -30.10 -25.20
CA ASP A 112 13.48 -30.34 -25.24
C ASP A 112 12.77 -29.09 -25.81
N GLN A 113 11.95 -29.25 -26.86
CA GLN A 113 11.19 -28.16 -27.46
C GLN A 113 9.77 -28.60 -27.78
N HIS A 114 8.80 -27.96 -27.16
CA HIS A 114 7.42 -28.10 -27.59
C HIS A 114 7.18 -27.31 -28.88
N ILE A 115 6.77 -27.97 -29.97
CA ILE A 115 6.46 -27.34 -31.25
C ILE A 115 5.02 -26.88 -31.29
N TYR A 116 4.10 -27.75 -30.84
CA TYR A 116 2.67 -27.48 -30.89
C TYR A 116 1.91 -28.21 -29.78
N GLN A 117 1.18 -27.47 -28.96
CA GLN A 117 0.37 -27.98 -27.84
C GLN A 117 -1.08 -27.48 -27.91
N PHE A 118 -1.66 -27.40 -29.10
CA PHE A 118 -3.06 -26.98 -29.32
C PHE A 118 -3.48 -25.72 -28.53
N GLY A 119 -2.62 -24.70 -28.54
CA GLY A 119 -2.90 -23.42 -27.88
C GLY A 119 -2.53 -23.33 -26.39
N LYS A 120 -2.13 -24.44 -25.74
CA LYS A 120 -1.81 -24.47 -24.30
C LYS A 120 -0.83 -23.38 -23.88
N VAL A 121 0.30 -23.26 -24.57
CA VAL A 121 1.33 -22.26 -24.28
C VAL A 121 0.82 -20.82 -24.49
N TRP A 122 0.00 -20.63 -25.54
CA TRP A 122 -0.59 -19.33 -25.83
C TRP A 122 -1.61 -18.92 -24.76
N SER A 123 -2.50 -19.83 -24.31
CA SER A 123 -3.43 -19.58 -23.22
C SER A 123 -2.70 -19.37 -21.90
N GLY A 124 -1.64 -20.13 -21.62
CA GLY A 124 -0.77 -19.90 -20.44
C GLY A 124 -0.14 -18.51 -20.44
N ARG A 125 0.40 -18.07 -21.61
CA ARG A 125 0.96 -16.72 -21.75
C ARG A 125 -0.09 -15.62 -21.64
N LYS A 126 -1.30 -15.80 -22.21
CA LYS A 126 -2.40 -14.85 -22.07
C LYS A 126 -2.88 -14.77 -20.63
N MET A 127 -3.01 -15.91 -19.95
CA MET A 127 -3.35 -15.99 -18.53
C MET A 127 -2.35 -15.20 -17.70
N ALA A 128 -1.03 -15.37 -17.88
CA ALA A 128 -0.01 -14.60 -17.18
C ALA A 128 -0.11 -13.09 -17.48
N ARG A 129 -0.42 -12.70 -18.72
CA ARG A 129 -0.66 -11.31 -19.08
C ARG A 129 -1.88 -10.69 -18.39
N TYR A 130 -2.98 -11.45 -18.26
CA TYR A 130 -4.15 -10.97 -17.54
C TYR A 130 -3.89 -10.86 -16.04
N TYR A 131 -3.14 -11.81 -15.44
CA TYR A 131 -2.69 -11.68 -14.05
C TYR A 131 -1.81 -10.44 -13.86
N PHE A 132 -0.87 -10.18 -14.75
CA PHE A 132 -0.06 -8.96 -14.69
C PHE A 132 -0.90 -7.67 -14.83
N LYS A 133 -1.90 -7.66 -15.73
CA LYS A 133 -2.85 -6.52 -15.82
C LYS A 133 -3.63 -6.35 -14.52
N SER A 134 -4.10 -7.45 -13.92
CA SER A 134 -4.76 -7.43 -12.61
C SER A 134 -3.84 -6.85 -11.54
N SER A 135 -2.57 -7.24 -11.51
CA SER A 135 -1.57 -6.74 -10.56
C SER A 135 -1.28 -5.26 -10.71
N LYS A 136 -1.30 -4.70 -11.93
CA LYS A 136 -1.20 -3.25 -12.13
C LYS A 136 -2.32 -2.50 -11.42
N PHE A 137 -3.57 -2.96 -11.54
CA PHE A 137 -4.69 -2.35 -10.84
C PHE A 137 -4.61 -2.54 -9.32
N ARG A 138 -4.16 -3.71 -8.85
CA ARG A 138 -3.88 -3.99 -7.44
C ARG A 138 -2.82 -3.03 -6.89
N HIS A 139 -1.73 -2.80 -7.61
CA HIS A 139 -0.68 -1.87 -7.23
C HIS A 139 -1.24 -0.45 -7.06
N VAL A 140 -1.96 0.09 -8.06
CA VAL A 140 -2.58 1.43 -7.97
C VAL A 140 -3.55 1.53 -6.78
N ARG A 141 -4.35 0.49 -6.54
CA ARG A 141 -5.24 0.42 -5.37
C ARG A 141 -4.44 0.48 -4.06
N ARG A 142 -3.35 -0.28 -3.97
CA ARG A 142 -2.46 -0.28 -2.79
C ARG A 142 -1.86 1.09 -2.53
N LEU A 143 -1.38 1.79 -3.57
CA LEU A 143 -0.89 3.15 -3.44
C LEU A 143 -1.98 4.09 -2.90
N LYS A 144 -3.21 4.01 -3.41
CA LYS A 144 -4.34 4.80 -2.88
C LYS A 144 -4.65 4.51 -1.42
N GLU A 145 -4.58 3.25 -0.99
CA GLU A 145 -4.76 2.85 0.40
C GLU A 145 -3.66 3.44 1.30
N ILE A 146 -2.39 3.40 0.87
CA ILE A 146 -1.27 4.02 1.59
C ILE A 146 -1.48 5.53 1.72
N LEU A 147 -1.79 6.24 0.63
CA LEU A 147 -2.04 7.68 0.67
C LEU A 147 -3.26 8.04 1.55
N PHE A 148 -4.27 7.19 1.60
CA PHE A 148 -5.39 7.36 2.52
C PHE A 148 -4.98 7.19 4.00
N ASN A 149 -4.11 6.21 4.30
CA ASN A 149 -3.54 6.05 5.63
C ASN A 149 -2.71 7.27 6.03
N VAL A 150 -1.86 7.78 5.12
CA VAL A 150 -1.14 9.05 5.33
C VAL A 150 -2.11 10.18 5.68
N SER A 151 -3.22 10.32 4.93
CA SER A 151 -4.25 11.31 5.23
C SER A 151 -4.80 11.14 6.65
N THR A 152 -5.09 9.91 7.03
CA THR A 152 -5.63 9.58 8.35
C THR A 152 -4.67 9.99 9.45
N ARG A 153 -3.39 9.61 9.35
CA ARG A 153 -2.35 9.98 10.33
C ARG A 153 -2.08 11.49 10.36
N TYR A 154 -2.11 12.14 9.21
CA TYR A 154 -1.95 13.59 9.12
C TYR A 154 -3.07 14.34 9.86
N TYR A 155 -4.33 13.95 9.63
CA TYR A 155 -5.47 14.55 10.35
C TYR A 155 -5.53 14.18 11.83
N GLU A 156 -5.08 12.99 12.23
CA GLU A 156 -4.91 12.61 13.65
C GLU A 156 -3.88 13.51 14.33
N ALA A 157 -2.77 13.81 13.68
CA ALA A 157 -1.76 14.72 14.22
C ALA A 157 -2.29 16.18 14.32
N LEU A 158 -3.03 16.65 13.31
CA LEU A 158 -3.69 17.97 13.38
C LEU A 158 -4.70 18.04 14.53
N LEU A 159 -5.49 16.99 14.75
CA LEU A 159 -6.41 16.89 15.88
C LEU A 159 -5.64 16.93 17.20
N GLY A 160 -4.52 16.21 17.32
CA GLY A 160 -3.64 16.25 18.49
C GLY A 160 -3.12 17.66 18.79
N ARG A 161 -2.63 18.37 17.77
CA ARG A 161 -2.22 19.78 17.90
C ARG A 161 -3.37 20.68 18.39
N ARG A 162 -4.57 20.48 17.82
CA ARG A 162 -5.75 21.23 18.26
C ARG A 162 -6.16 20.92 19.69
N ALA A 163 -6.00 19.68 20.14
CA ALA A 163 -6.25 19.28 21.53
C ALA A 163 -5.28 19.96 22.50
N ILE A 164 -4.01 20.14 22.13
CA ILE A 164 -3.04 20.93 22.92
C ILE A 164 -3.52 22.38 23.07
N GLU A 165 -3.91 23.04 21.98
CA GLU A 165 -4.43 24.42 22.06
C GLU A 165 -5.64 24.56 22.97
N ILE A 166 -6.58 23.58 22.92
CA ILE A 166 -7.76 23.57 23.78
C ILE A 166 -7.35 23.38 25.25
N ALA A 167 -6.43 22.45 25.53
CA ALA A 167 -5.93 22.16 26.88
C ALA A 167 -5.14 23.34 27.47
N GLU A 168 -4.29 24.02 26.69
CA GLU A 168 -3.60 25.24 27.11
C GLU A 168 -4.57 26.36 27.49
N ASN A 169 -5.58 26.56 26.65
CA ASN A 169 -6.64 27.51 26.92
C ASN A 169 -7.43 27.15 28.20
N ALA A 170 -7.68 25.84 28.41
CA ALA A 170 -8.33 25.35 29.64
C ALA A 170 -7.46 25.61 30.87
N LEU A 171 -6.18 25.27 30.82
CA LEU A 171 -5.23 25.55 31.91
C LEU A 171 -5.13 27.05 32.21
N LYS A 172 -5.07 27.89 31.18
CA LYS A 172 -5.06 29.35 31.33
C LYS A 172 -6.35 29.86 32.03
N ARG A 173 -7.52 29.27 31.69
CA ARG A 173 -8.80 29.57 32.35
C ARG A 173 -8.78 29.12 33.83
N ALA A 174 -8.34 27.88 34.13
CA ALA A 174 -8.24 27.33 35.47
C ALA A 174 -7.31 28.12 36.38
N ASN A 175 -6.14 28.54 35.89
CA ASN A 175 -5.20 29.37 36.62
C ASN A 175 -5.81 30.75 37.00
N ARG A 176 -6.56 31.37 36.09
CA ARG A 176 -7.27 32.63 36.36
C ARG A 176 -8.34 32.43 37.45
N GLN A 177 -9.08 31.33 37.42
CA GLN A 177 -10.08 30.99 38.45
C GLN A 177 -9.43 30.78 39.80
N MET A 178 -8.30 30.04 39.86
CA MET A 178 -7.57 29.83 41.13
C MET A 178 -7.06 31.14 41.72
N ALA A 179 -6.49 32.04 40.90
CA ALA A 179 -6.04 33.35 41.37
C ALA A 179 -7.20 34.19 41.94
N GLN A 180 -8.38 34.16 41.28
CA GLN A 180 -9.58 34.83 41.77
C GLN A 180 -10.10 34.20 43.06
N ALA A 181 -10.09 32.88 43.17
CA ALA A 181 -10.54 32.19 44.39
C ALA A 181 -9.64 32.53 45.61
N ARG A 182 -8.31 32.57 45.42
CA ARG A 182 -7.35 32.97 46.45
C ARG A 182 -7.57 34.39 46.92
N ALA A 183 -7.63 35.37 46.00
CA ALA A 183 -7.83 36.77 46.35
C ALA A 183 -9.14 36.99 47.11
N ARG A 184 -10.20 36.23 46.82
CA ARG A 184 -11.48 36.35 47.52
C ARG A 184 -11.51 35.60 48.87
N PHE A 185 -10.73 34.55 49.02
CA PHE A 185 -10.51 33.89 50.32
C PHE A 185 -9.76 34.81 51.28
N GLU A 186 -8.73 35.52 50.82
CA GLU A 186 -7.95 36.46 51.62
C GLU A 186 -8.80 37.59 52.22
N VAL A 187 -9.86 38.00 51.52
CA VAL A 187 -10.82 39.01 52.02
C VAL A 187 -12.06 38.39 52.71
N GLY A 188 -12.03 37.07 52.96
CA GLY A 188 -13.08 36.37 53.70
C GLY A 188 -14.40 36.12 52.96
N VAL A 189 -14.43 36.24 51.64
CA VAL A 189 -15.63 36.05 50.77
C VAL A 189 -15.83 34.60 50.38
N LEU A 190 -14.75 33.81 50.23
CA LEU A 190 -14.79 32.40 49.87
C LEU A 190 -14.23 31.51 50.98
N THR A 191 -14.58 30.23 50.94
CA THR A 191 -14.08 29.21 51.88
C THR A 191 -12.74 28.62 51.37
N GLN A 192 -11.97 28.01 52.30
CA GLN A 192 -10.79 27.25 51.91
C GLN A 192 -11.12 26.10 50.92
N THR A 193 -12.31 25.48 51.07
CA THR A 193 -12.82 24.44 50.18
C THR A 193 -12.93 24.93 48.74
N ASP A 194 -13.33 26.19 48.51
CA ASP A 194 -13.45 26.76 47.16
C ASP A 194 -12.07 26.96 46.50
N VAL A 195 -11.06 27.36 47.31
CA VAL A 195 -9.66 27.45 46.85
C VAL A 195 -9.12 26.06 46.48
N LEU A 196 -9.35 25.05 47.34
CA LEU A 196 -8.91 23.67 47.07
C LEU A 196 -9.57 23.10 45.82
N ARG A 197 -10.86 23.37 45.57
CA ARG A 197 -11.54 22.99 44.32
C ARG A 197 -10.90 23.64 43.09
N ALA A 198 -10.58 24.93 43.14
CA ALA A 198 -9.88 25.61 42.06
C ALA A 198 -8.47 25.05 41.86
N GLN A 199 -7.77 24.63 42.90
CA GLN A 199 -6.46 23.99 42.82
C GLN A 199 -6.56 22.61 42.15
N VAL A 200 -7.56 21.79 42.46
CA VAL A 200 -7.85 20.50 41.80
C VAL A 200 -8.10 20.72 40.31
N GLN A 201 -8.89 21.76 39.96
CA GLN A 201 -9.18 22.07 38.55
C GLN A 201 -7.90 22.46 37.77
N VAL A 202 -6.96 23.18 38.39
CA VAL A 202 -5.65 23.47 37.76
C VAL A 202 -4.86 22.19 37.54
N ALA A 203 -4.78 21.32 38.58
CA ALA A 203 -4.06 20.05 38.46
C ALA A 203 -4.64 19.14 37.36
N GLN A 204 -5.98 19.05 37.27
CA GLN A 204 -6.66 18.31 36.19
C GLN A 204 -6.39 18.91 34.80
N SER A 205 -6.40 20.25 34.70
CA SER A 205 -6.10 20.90 33.40
C SER A 205 -4.65 20.74 33.02
N GLN A 206 -3.70 20.70 33.95
CA GLN A 206 -2.30 20.41 33.71
C GLN A 206 -2.12 18.96 33.24
N GLU A 207 -2.75 18.00 33.90
CA GLU A 207 -2.73 16.58 33.48
C GLU A 207 -3.28 16.40 32.05
N GLN A 208 -4.40 17.06 31.72
CA GLN A 208 -4.99 17.02 30.40
C GLN A 208 -4.04 17.60 29.31
N LEU A 209 -3.32 18.68 29.66
CA LEU A 209 -2.33 19.26 28.74
C LEU A 209 -1.17 18.29 28.48
N GLU A 210 -0.62 17.66 29.52
CA GLU A 210 0.47 16.69 29.34
C GLU A 210 0.01 15.46 28.55
N ARG A 211 -1.23 14.97 28.77
CA ARG A 211 -1.82 13.91 27.95
C ARG A 211 -1.98 14.32 26.49
N ALA A 212 -2.45 15.55 26.23
CA ALA A 212 -2.62 16.05 24.86
C ALA A 212 -1.28 16.16 24.12
N LYS A 213 -0.21 16.63 24.81
CA LYS A 213 1.15 16.67 24.23
C LYS A 213 1.65 15.28 23.87
N ASN A 214 1.59 14.34 24.82
CA ASN A 214 2.00 12.95 24.56
C ASN A 214 1.22 12.32 23.39
N GLN A 215 -0.08 12.61 23.29
CA GLN A 215 -0.92 12.07 22.21
C GLN A 215 -0.57 12.67 20.84
N TYR A 216 -0.18 13.94 20.81
CA TYR A 216 0.33 14.60 19.61
C TYR A 216 1.68 14.03 19.18
N ASP A 217 2.61 13.82 20.11
CA ASP A 217 3.91 13.23 19.84
C ASP A 217 3.76 11.82 19.26
N ILE A 218 2.89 10.98 19.84
CA ILE A 218 2.55 9.66 19.31
C ILE A 218 1.93 9.76 17.90
N ALA A 219 1.09 10.74 17.64
CA ALA A 219 0.49 10.93 16.32
C ALA A 219 1.53 11.35 15.28
N LEU A 220 2.53 12.16 15.66
CA LEU A 220 3.66 12.50 14.78
C LEU A 220 4.55 11.29 14.47
N GLU A 221 4.84 10.44 15.46
CA GLU A 221 5.58 9.19 15.26
C GLU A 221 4.84 8.23 14.31
N ASN A 222 3.52 8.08 14.50
CA ASN A 222 2.69 7.27 13.60
C ASN A 222 2.65 7.84 12.18
N LEU A 223 2.63 9.16 12.03
CA LEU A 223 2.73 9.82 10.72
C LEU A 223 4.10 9.58 10.09
N ALA A 224 5.19 9.74 10.84
CA ALA A 224 6.54 9.49 10.37
C ALA A 224 6.72 8.04 9.88
N LEU A 225 6.17 7.07 10.61
CA LEU A 225 6.16 5.66 10.21
C LEU A 225 5.43 5.45 8.87
N GLU A 226 4.22 6.05 8.71
CA GLU A 226 3.46 5.92 7.47
C GLU A 226 4.12 6.65 6.30
N LEU A 227 4.93 7.68 6.57
CA LEU A 227 5.75 8.38 5.56
C LEU A 227 7.04 7.63 5.18
N GLY A 228 7.48 6.65 5.98
CA GLY A 228 8.78 5.99 5.83
C GLY A 228 9.96 6.89 6.20
N VAL A 229 9.81 7.80 7.18
CA VAL A 229 10.85 8.74 7.62
C VAL A 229 11.08 8.63 9.14
N ALA A 230 12.26 9.03 9.59
CA ALA A 230 12.60 9.00 11.01
C ALA A 230 11.82 10.04 11.85
N SER A 231 11.41 11.16 11.24
CA SER A 231 10.60 12.20 11.89
C SER A 231 9.90 13.04 10.83
N VAL A 232 8.76 13.64 11.21
CA VAL A 232 8.00 14.54 10.33
C VAL A 232 8.82 15.82 10.09
N PRO A 233 9.03 16.28 8.83
CA PRO A 233 9.84 17.45 8.51
C PRO A 233 9.06 18.75 8.75
N GLY A 234 9.07 19.27 9.98
CA GLY A 234 8.50 20.57 10.32
C GLY A 234 7.07 20.53 10.86
N GLU A 235 6.49 21.71 11.08
CA GLU A 235 5.12 21.84 11.56
C GLU A 235 4.11 21.49 10.46
N LEU A 236 3.00 20.84 10.84
CA LEU A 236 1.96 20.48 9.90
C LEU A 236 1.14 21.69 9.46
N ALA A 237 0.94 21.86 8.17
CA ALA A 237 0.05 22.88 7.63
C ALA A 237 -1.41 22.41 7.69
N GLU A 238 -2.34 23.34 7.94
CA GLU A 238 -3.76 23.05 7.78
C GLU A 238 -4.09 22.91 6.29
N PRO A 239 -4.62 21.74 5.85
CA PRO A 239 -5.05 21.61 4.46
C PRO A 239 -6.23 22.55 4.15
N PRO A 240 -6.36 23.03 2.90
CA PRO A 240 -7.50 23.83 2.52
C PRO A 240 -8.81 23.06 2.72
N GLU A 241 -9.83 23.75 3.24
CA GLU A 241 -11.13 23.10 3.48
C GLU A 241 -11.72 22.57 2.16
N LYS A 242 -11.86 21.25 2.09
CA LYS A 242 -12.65 20.63 1.04
C LYS A 242 -14.14 20.76 1.42
N ASN A 243 -14.90 21.44 0.61
CA ASN A 243 -16.37 21.51 0.78
C ASN A 243 -17.04 20.85 -0.43
N ILE A 244 -16.88 19.54 -0.51
CA ILE A 244 -17.48 18.75 -1.58
C ILE A 244 -18.99 18.75 -1.36
N ARG A 245 -19.74 19.24 -2.35
CA ARG A 245 -21.19 18.99 -2.45
C ARG A 245 -21.35 17.67 -3.18
N PRO A 246 -21.61 16.57 -2.48
CA PRO A 246 -21.68 15.28 -3.14
C PRO A 246 -22.90 15.26 -4.08
N ALA A 247 -22.67 14.77 -5.28
CA ALA A 247 -23.73 14.51 -6.25
C ALA A 247 -24.70 13.44 -5.70
N SER A 248 -25.76 13.13 -6.41
CA SER A 248 -26.70 12.07 -6.00
C SER A 248 -25.99 10.69 -5.96
N ILE A 249 -26.44 9.81 -5.07
CA ILE A 249 -25.87 8.46 -4.90
C ILE A 249 -25.75 7.69 -6.23
N PRO A 250 -26.73 7.72 -7.16
CA PRO A 250 -26.58 7.05 -8.45
C PRO A 250 -25.40 7.56 -9.26
N VAL A 251 -25.16 8.87 -9.29
CA VAL A 251 -24.03 9.48 -10.01
C VAL A 251 -22.68 9.07 -9.38
N LEU A 252 -22.59 9.09 -8.04
CA LEU A 252 -21.38 8.64 -7.31
C LEU A 252 -21.10 7.16 -7.57
N TYR A 253 -22.14 6.33 -7.59
CA TYR A 253 -22.00 4.90 -7.88
C TYR A 253 -21.54 4.66 -9.32
N GLN A 254 -22.06 5.37 -10.31
CA GLN A 254 -21.58 5.26 -11.69
C GLN A 254 -20.10 5.67 -11.81
N LYS A 255 -19.70 6.75 -11.15
CA LYS A 255 -18.27 7.12 -11.08
C LYS A 255 -17.43 6.01 -10.46
N ALA A 256 -17.90 5.39 -9.38
CA ALA A 256 -17.18 4.28 -8.75
C ALA A 256 -17.02 3.08 -9.70
N LEU A 257 -18.04 2.71 -10.45
CA LEU A 257 -17.96 1.61 -11.40
C LEU A 257 -16.95 1.84 -12.54
N THR A 258 -16.68 3.11 -12.89
CA THR A 258 -15.73 3.45 -13.96
C THR A 258 -14.29 3.66 -13.49
N HIS A 259 -14.10 4.05 -12.22
CA HIS A 259 -12.77 4.47 -11.73
C HIS A 259 -12.17 3.53 -10.68
N ARG A 260 -12.92 2.56 -10.15
CA ARG A 260 -12.41 1.67 -9.12
C ARG A 260 -11.48 0.61 -9.68
N GLN A 261 -10.28 0.58 -9.15
CA GLN A 261 -9.21 -0.34 -9.55
C GLN A 261 -9.50 -1.79 -9.17
N ASP A 262 -10.18 -2.03 -8.04
CA ASP A 262 -10.56 -3.38 -7.60
C ASP A 262 -11.55 -4.06 -8.56
N LEU A 263 -12.43 -3.30 -9.22
CA LEU A 263 -13.31 -3.83 -10.25
C LEU A 263 -12.51 -4.23 -11.50
N SER A 264 -11.61 -3.36 -11.97
CA SER A 264 -10.74 -3.68 -13.12
C SER A 264 -9.77 -4.83 -12.81
N GLU A 265 -9.28 -4.91 -11.56
CA GLU A 265 -8.50 -6.04 -11.06
C GLU A 265 -9.28 -7.35 -11.18
N ALA A 266 -10.53 -7.37 -10.68
CA ALA A 266 -11.40 -8.54 -10.71
C ALA A 266 -11.80 -8.96 -12.14
N GLU A 267 -12.06 -8.01 -13.04
CA GLU A 267 -12.36 -8.27 -14.45
C GLU A 267 -11.18 -8.94 -15.16
N ASN A 268 -9.95 -8.49 -14.92
CA ASN A 268 -8.76 -9.16 -15.47
C ASN A 268 -8.53 -10.55 -14.86
N ARG A 269 -8.91 -10.80 -13.61
CA ARG A 269 -8.89 -12.14 -13.01
C ARG A 269 -9.91 -13.09 -13.67
N VAL A 270 -11.08 -12.60 -14.05
CA VAL A 270 -12.05 -13.40 -14.82
C VAL A 270 -11.46 -13.77 -16.18
N ASN A 271 -10.86 -12.81 -16.89
CA ASN A 271 -10.21 -13.09 -18.17
C ASN A 271 -9.07 -14.12 -18.03
N ALA A 272 -8.28 -14.04 -16.95
CA ALA A 272 -7.26 -15.05 -16.67
C ALA A 272 -7.88 -16.45 -16.39
N ALA A 273 -9.00 -16.49 -15.68
CA ALA A 273 -9.70 -17.75 -15.41
C ALA A 273 -10.36 -18.35 -16.69
N GLU A 274 -10.77 -17.51 -17.65
CA GLU A 274 -11.25 -17.98 -18.96
C GLU A 274 -10.09 -18.63 -19.74
N GLU A 275 -8.92 -17.97 -19.83
CA GLU A 275 -7.72 -18.56 -20.46
C GLU A 275 -7.24 -19.83 -19.72
N ARG A 276 -7.49 -19.95 -18.41
CA ARG A 276 -7.22 -21.20 -17.68
C ARG A 276 -8.09 -22.35 -18.16
N VAL A 277 -9.35 -22.11 -18.49
CA VAL A 277 -10.22 -23.14 -19.07
C VAL A 277 -9.65 -23.62 -20.41
N ASP A 278 -9.23 -22.70 -21.27
CA ASP A 278 -8.65 -23.05 -22.58
C ASP A 278 -7.31 -23.78 -22.42
N PHE A 279 -6.50 -23.39 -21.44
CA PHE A 279 -5.25 -24.06 -21.09
C PHE A 279 -5.47 -25.53 -20.70
N GLU A 280 -6.47 -25.82 -19.84
CA GLU A 280 -6.79 -27.19 -19.43
C GLU A 280 -7.48 -28.00 -20.54
N GLN A 281 -8.26 -27.35 -21.42
CA GLN A 281 -8.88 -27.99 -22.58
C GLN A 281 -7.84 -28.45 -23.59
N ALA A 282 -6.70 -27.78 -23.70
CA ALA A 282 -5.63 -28.17 -24.61
C ALA A 282 -5.07 -29.57 -24.31
N ASP A 283 -5.21 -30.07 -23.08
CA ASP A 283 -4.78 -31.44 -22.70
C ASP A 283 -5.64 -32.56 -23.27
N PHE A 284 -6.76 -32.25 -23.93
CA PHE A 284 -7.50 -33.22 -24.74
C PHE A 284 -6.87 -33.48 -26.12
N PHE A 285 -5.89 -32.68 -26.53
CA PHE A 285 -5.32 -32.72 -27.87
C PHE A 285 -3.89 -33.28 -27.88
N PRO A 286 -3.38 -33.71 -29.03
CA PRO A 286 -2.01 -34.20 -29.16
C PRO A 286 -0.99 -33.09 -28.84
N ASN A 287 0.17 -33.50 -28.32
CA ASN A 287 1.34 -32.65 -28.12
C ASN A 287 2.45 -33.10 -29.06
N LEU A 288 3.03 -32.13 -29.80
CA LEU A 288 4.16 -32.33 -30.71
C LEU A 288 5.40 -31.68 -30.11
N SER A 289 6.45 -32.46 -29.87
CA SER A 289 7.73 -32.00 -29.35
C SER A 289 8.92 -32.49 -30.21
N ILE A 290 10.02 -31.76 -30.13
CA ILE A 290 11.33 -32.22 -30.57
C ILE A 290 12.14 -32.50 -29.30
N GLU A 291 12.73 -33.67 -29.23
CA GLU A 291 13.67 -34.09 -28.20
C GLU A 291 15.01 -34.39 -28.85
N GLY A 292 16.08 -33.78 -28.32
CA GLY A 292 17.46 -34.06 -28.74
C GLY A 292 18.28 -34.47 -27.54
N GLN A 293 19.12 -35.46 -27.70
CA GLN A 293 20.01 -35.91 -26.65
C GLN A 293 21.38 -36.24 -27.26
N TYR A 294 22.44 -35.76 -26.60
CA TYR A 294 23.82 -36.15 -26.84
C TYR A 294 24.36 -36.71 -25.52
N ILE A 295 24.96 -37.92 -25.61
CA ILE A 295 25.56 -38.60 -24.49
C ILE A 295 27.01 -38.87 -24.82
N ARG A 296 27.91 -38.48 -23.97
CA ARG A 296 29.33 -38.89 -23.96
C ARG A 296 29.58 -39.71 -22.73
N THR A 297 30.10 -40.94 -22.93
CA THR A 297 30.52 -41.83 -21.85
C THR A 297 32.03 -41.94 -21.84
N GLU A 298 32.65 -41.72 -20.69
CA GLU A 298 34.10 -41.93 -20.46
C GLU A 298 34.28 -43.13 -19.54
N GLU A 299 34.95 -44.18 -20.06
CA GLU A 299 35.23 -45.40 -19.34
C GLU A 299 36.77 -45.47 -19.08
N PRO A 300 37.25 -45.60 -17.80
CA PRO A 300 38.68 -45.54 -17.49
C PRO A 300 39.51 -46.72 -18.02
N ASP A 301 38.94 -47.87 -18.29
CA ASP A 301 39.67 -49.13 -18.46
C ASP A 301 39.37 -49.98 -19.73
N MET A 302 38.63 -49.47 -20.69
CA MET A 302 38.40 -50.23 -21.95
C MET A 302 39.25 -49.74 -23.14
N PHE A 303 39.84 -50.73 -23.88
CA PHE A 303 40.63 -50.53 -25.10
C PHE A 303 39.80 -49.98 -26.28
N PHE A 304 38.57 -49.60 -26.11
CA PHE A 304 37.67 -49.08 -27.11
C PHE A 304 37.24 -47.65 -26.79
N ASP A 305 37.35 -46.87 -27.81
CA ASP A 305 37.16 -45.47 -28.02
C ASP A 305 36.00 -44.83 -27.24
N GLU A 306 36.11 -43.53 -26.94
CA GLU A 306 35.04 -42.69 -26.45
C GLU A 306 33.74 -42.88 -27.27
N ASP A 307 32.67 -43.39 -26.65
CA ASP A 307 31.39 -43.55 -27.35
C ASP A 307 30.58 -42.28 -27.19
N ASP A 308 30.50 -41.53 -28.29
CA ASP A 308 29.60 -40.41 -28.46
C ASP A 308 28.31 -40.92 -29.12
N ASP A 309 27.18 -40.80 -28.44
CA ASP A 309 25.87 -41.12 -28.97
C ASP A 309 24.98 -39.87 -29.05
N TRP A 310 24.25 -39.72 -30.12
CA TRP A 310 23.28 -38.68 -30.29
C TRP A 310 21.95 -39.20 -30.83
N GLN A 311 20.86 -38.65 -30.30
CA GLN A 311 19.50 -38.97 -30.71
C GLN A 311 18.71 -37.70 -30.95
N ALA A 312 17.94 -37.62 -32.04
CA ALA A 312 16.96 -36.59 -32.28
C ALA A 312 15.61 -37.24 -32.64
N ALA A 313 14.55 -36.83 -31.98
CA ALA A 313 13.22 -37.41 -32.19
C ALA A 313 12.16 -36.30 -32.31
N LEU A 314 11.28 -36.47 -33.31
CA LEU A 314 10.01 -35.75 -33.35
C LEU A 314 8.95 -36.63 -32.71
N LYS A 315 8.37 -36.19 -31.61
CA LYS A 315 7.46 -36.99 -30.79
C LYS A 315 6.06 -36.40 -30.81
N LEU A 316 5.09 -37.19 -31.27
CA LEU A 316 3.67 -36.88 -31.16
C LEU A 316 3.07 -37.73 -30.05
N SER A 317 2.62 -37.08 -29.00
CA SER A 317 1.96 -37.73 -27.84
C SER A 317 0.48 -37.36 -27.81
N TYR A 318 -0.40 -38.35 -27.83
CA TYR A 318 -1.85 -38.16 -27.75
C TYR A 318 -2.43 -38.97 -26.63
N PRO A 319 -2.95 -38.35 -25.56
CA PRO A 319 -3.54 -39.07 -24.44
C PRO A 319 -4.94 -39.57 -24.84
N LEU A 320 -5.08 -40.89 -25.13
CA LEU A 320 -6.35 -41.47 -25.51
C LEU A 320 -7.32 -41.64 -24.32
N PHE A 321 -6.79 -41.88 -23.12
CA PHE A 321 -7.56 -41.99 -21.89
C PHE A 321 -6.69 -41.63 -20.69
N THR A 322 -7.15 -40.67 -19.90
CA THR A 322 -6.43 -40.11 -18.72
C THR A 322 -7.12 -40.48 -17.39
N GLY A 323 -8.01 -41.50 -17.38
CA GLY A 323 -8.78 -41.85 -16.19
C GLY A 323 -9.70 -40.69 -15.73
N TRP A 324 -10.29 -39.94 -16.66
CA TRP A 324 -11.17 -38.79 -16.43
C TRP A 324 -10.46 -37.55 -15.84
N LYS A 325 -9.14 -37.61 -15.63
CA LYS A 325 -8.36 -36.53 -15.02
C LYS A 325 -8.55 -35.18 -15.78
N THR A 326 -8.32 -35.19 -17.09
CA THR A 326 -8.43 -33.96 -17.92
C THR A 326 -9.86 -33.40 -17.87
N SER A 327 -10.90 -34.22 -17.91
CA SER A 327 -12.29 -33.75 -17.77
C SER A 327 -12.53 -33.08 -16.43
N ALA A 328 -11.99 -33.67 -15.34
CA ALA A 328 -12.10 -33.10 -14.00
C ALA A 328 -11.34 -31.77 -13.85
N GLU A 329 -10.14 -31.64 -14.44
CA GLU A 329 -9.36 -30.41 -14.44
C GLU A 329 -10.07 -29.29 -15.18
N VAL A 330 -10.64 -29.55 -16.36
CA VAL A 330 -11.49 -28.59 -17.09
C VAL A 330 -12.74 -28.23 -16.28
N GLY A 331 -13.39 -29.21 -15.63
CA GLY A 331 -14.53 -28.95 -14.73
C GLY A 331 -14.15 -28.01 -13.58
N LYS A 332 -13.00 -28.24 -12.95
CA LYS A 332 -12.43 -27.40 -11.90
C LYS A 332 -12.15 -25.98 -12.41
N ALA A 333 -11.50 -25.83 -13.57
CA ALA A 333 -11.21 -24.54 -14.17
C ALA A 333 -12.49 -23.74 -14.48
N LYS A 334 -13.54 -24.40 -15.02
CA LYS A 334 -14.86 -23.77 -15.23
C LYS A 334 -15.48 -23.29 -13.93
N SER A 335 -15.42 -24.10 -12.86
CA SER A 335 -15.93 -23.69 -11.55
C SER A 335 -15.15 -22.49 -10.98
N GLN A 336 -13.84 -22.42 -11.14
CA GLN A 336 -13.01 -21.28 -10.73
C GLN A 336 -13.35 -20.01 -11.51
N ARG A 337 -13.59 -20.10 -12.84
CA ARG A 337 -14.09 -18.99 -13.65
C ARG A 337 -15.44 -18.46 -13.13
N ASP A 338 -16.37 -19.38 -12.83
CA ASP A 338 -17.72 -19.00 -12.38
C ASP A 338 -17.68 -18.40 -10.97
N GLN A 339 -16.78 -18.87 -10.09
CA GLN A 339 -16.46 -18.21 -8.82
C GLN A 339 -15.95 -16.78 -9.02
N ALA A 340 -15.04 -16.55 -9.97
CA ALA A 340 -14.53 -15.23 -10.29
C ALA A 340 -15.64 -14.28 -10.80
N LYS A 341 -16.55 -14.78 -11.65
CA LYS A 341 -17.74 -14.02 -12.11
C LYS A 341 -18.68 -13.65 -10.98
N ALA A 342 -18.93 -14.59 -10.06
CA ALA A 342 -19.75 -14.35 -8.87
C ALA A 342 -19.09 -13.30 -7.94
N ALA A 343 -17.75 -13.33 -7.80
CA ALA A 343 -16.99 -12.36 -7.03
C ALA A 343 -17.17 -10.92 -7.55
N ILE A 344 -17.18 -10.70 -8.88
CA ILE A 344 -17.48 -9.36 -9.47
C ILE A 344 -18.89 -8.91 -9.10
N SER A 345 -19.87 -9.79 -9.17
CA SER A 345 -21.27 -9.46 -8.83
C SER A 345 -21.41 -9.05 -7.35
N ARG A 346 -20.69 -9.72 -6.47
CA ARG A 346 -20.58 -9.39 -5.04
C ARG A 346 -19.87 -8.03 -4.86
N LEU A 347 -18.73 -7.82 -5.50
CA LEU A 347 -17.92 -6.60 -5.41
C LEU A 347 -18.74 -5.36 -5.83
N ARG A 348 -19.54 -5.44 -6.90
CA ARG A 348 -20.43 -4.36 -7.33
C ARG A 348 -21.45 -3.98 -6.25
N LYS A 349 -21.96 -4.95 -5.50
CA LYS A 349 -22.88 -4.69 -4.37
C LYS A 349 -22.14 -4.05 -3.20
N GLU A 350 -20.93 -4.49 -2.89
CA GLU A 350 -20.06 -3.92 -1.85
C GLU A 350 -19.69 -2.47 -2.16
N ILE A 351 -19.32 -2.17 -3.42
CA ILE A 351 -19.05 -0.81 -3.89
C ILE A 351 -20.26 0.10 -3.67
N ARG A 352 -21.45 -0.37 -4.04
CA ARG A 352 -22.69 0.39 -3.83
C ARG A 352 -22.92 0.71 -2.35
N ASN A 353 -22.72 -0.28 -1.48
CA ASN A 353 -22.90 -0.09 -0.05
C ASN A 353 -21.84 0.86 0.54
N GLN A 354 -20.56 0.74 0.16
CA GLN A 354 -19.50 1.63 0.59
C GLN A 354 -19.78 3.09 0.20
N VAL A 355 -20.08 3.35 -1.08
CA VAL A 355 -20.40 4.70 -1.56
C VAL A 355 -21.60 5.28 -0.79
N ARG A 356 -22.64 4.47 -0.58
CA ARG A 356 -23.84 4.90 0.16
C ARG A 356 -23.54 5.20 1.62
N SER A 357 -22.78 4.34 2.31
CA SER A 357 -22.41 4.53 3.71
C SER A 357 -21.66 5.85 3.88
N VAL A 358 -20.54 6.02 3.15
CA VAL A 358 -19.73 7.24 3.25
C VAL A 358 -20.52 8.51 2.90
N TYR A 359 -21.42 8.43 1.92
CA TYR A 359 -22.32 9.55 1.59
C TYR A 359 -23.21 9.93 2.79
N LEU A 360 -23.82 8.94 3.45
CA LEU A 360 -24.68 9.16 4.62
C LEU A 360 -23.87 9.68 5.82
N ASP A 361 -22.65 9.19 6.01
CA ASP A 361 -21.73 9.65 7.07
C ASP A 361 -21.41 11.14 6.88
N ILE A 362 -21.06 11.57 5.66
CA ILE A 362 -20.81 12.98 5.32
C ILE A 362 -22.05 13.85 5.61
N GLN A 363 -23.25 13.40 5.21
CA GLN A 363 -24.48 14.14 5.45
C GLN A 363 -24.77 14.29 6.96
N THR A 364 -24.51 13.22 7.71
CA THR A 364 -24.68 13.19 9.16
C THR A 364 -23.66 14.09 9.86
N GLN A 365 -22.36 13.94 9.54
CA GLN A 365 -21.29 14.74 10.12
C GLN A 365 -21.49 16.25 9.89
N LYS A 366 -21.93 16.64 8.71
CA LYS A 366 -22.25 18.05 8.42
C LYS A 366 -23.32 18.61 9.37
N LYS A 367 -24.37 17.82 9.64
CA LYS A 367 -25.43 18.23 10.59
C LYS A 367 -24.90 18.25 12.03
N VAL A 368 -24.07 17.26 12.40
CA VAL A 368 -23.46 17.17 13.72
C VAL A 368 -22.57 18.39 13.99
N ILE A 369 -21.71 18.77 13.04
CA ILE A 369 -20.85 19.96 13.15
C ILE A 369 -21.71 21.22 13.41
N GLN A 370 -22.79 21.44 12.65
CA GLN A 370 -23.67 22.57 12.84
C GLN A 370 -24.30 22.63 14.25
N GLN A 371 -24.62 21.47 14.84
CA GLN A 371 -25.15 21.44 16.22
C GLN A 371 -24.03 21.64 17.25
N LEU A 372 -22.83 21.08 17.05
CA LEU A 372 -21.69 21.29 17.91
C LEU A 372 -21.20 22.74 17.91
N GLU A 373 -21.24 23.44 16.77
CA GLU A 373 -20.96 24.88 16.72
C GLU A 373 -21.92 25.69 17.58
N LYS A 374 -23.24 25.36 17.53
CA LYS A 374 -24.23 25.98 18.40
C LYS A 374 -23.97 25.65 19.88
N GLN A 375 -23.60 24.40 20.17
CA GLN A 375 -23.26 23.95 21.51
C GLN A 375 -22.04 24.69 22.08
N VAL A 376 -20.95 24.81 21.31
CA VAL A 376 -19.76 25.58 21.70
C VAL A 376 -20.13 27.05 21.95
N LYS A 377 -20.93 27.65 21.07
CA LYS A 377 -21.37 29.04 21.24
C LYS A 377 -22.19 29.23 22.51
N ALA A 378 -23.09 28.29 22.81
CA ALA A 378 -23.90 28.32 24.06
C ALA A 378 -23.04 28.07 25.30
N ALA A 379 -22.18 27.05 25.27
CA ALA A 379 -21.27 26.72 26.37
C ALA A 379 -20.32 27.90 26.70
N LYS A 380 -19.77 28.56 25.65
CA LYS A 380 -18.91 29.73 25.82
C LYS A 380 -19.63 30.92 26.43
N ARG A 381 -20.91 31.14 26.07
CA ARG A 381 -21.74 32.18 26.69
C ARG A 381 -22.03 31.82 28.14
N ASN A 382 -22.48 30.59 28.40
CA ASN A 382 -22.77 30.10 29.74
C ASN A 382 -21.56 30.24 30.68
N TYR A 383 -20.39 29.76 30.24
CA TYR A 383 -19.15 29.90 31.02
C TYR A 383 -18.81 31.38 31.35
N ARG A 384 -18.99 32.30 30.42
CA ARG A 384 -18.80 33.74 30.65
C ARG A 384 -19.79 34.30 31.66
N GLN A 385 -21.06 33.94 31.56
CA GLN A 385 -22.14 34.39 32.43
C GLN A 385 -21.95 33.84 33.86
N VAL A 386 -21.74 32.53 34.00
CA VAL A 386 -21.48 31.89 35.29
C VAL A 386 -20.24 32.47 35.97
N THR A 387 -19.17 32.73 35.20
CA THR A 387 -17.96 33.37 35.74
C THR A 387 -18.26 34.80 36.25
N ALA A 388 -19.12 35.58 35.57
CA ALA A 388 -19.52 36.90 36.04
C ALA A 388 -20.42 36.83 37.27
N GLN A 389 -21.38 35.93 37.32
CA GLN A 389 -22.26 35.71 38.46
C GLN A 389 -21.51 35.17 39.69
N PHE A 390 -20.52 34.30 39.48
CA PHE A 390 -19.62 33.85 40.57
C PHE A 390 -18.85 35.00 41.17
N LYS A 391 -18.37 35.96 40.36
CA LYS A 391 -17.75 37.20 40.88
C LYS A 391 -18.67 38.04 41.73
N GLN A 392 -19.96 37.96 41.52
CA GLN A 392 -20.99 38.68 42.30
C GLN A 392 -21.50 37.87 43.48
N GLY A 393 -21.06 36.60 43.69
CA GLY A 393 -21.53 35.71 44.73
C GLY A 393 -22.92 35.10 44.51
N VAL A 394 -23.45 35.17 43.28
CA VAL A 394 -24.80 34.68 42.91
C VAL A 394 -24.83 33.18 42.66
N VAL A 395 -23.72 32.60 42.20
CA VAL A 395 -23.60 31.17 41.90
C VAL A 395 -22.40 30.56 42.63
N THR A 396 -22.38 29.23 42.76
CA THR A 396 -21.38 28.47 43.51
C THR A 396 -20.12 28.19 42.67
N ALA A 397 -19.04 27.77 43.31
CA ALA A 397 -17.83 27.29 42.65
C ALA A 397 -18.12 26.03 41.83
N VAL A 398 -19.09 25.20 42.22
CA VAL A 398 -19.50 23.99 41.44
C VAL A 398 -20.10 24.37 40.11
N ASP A 399 -21.02 25.36 40.06
CA ASP A 399 -21.61 25.84 38.81
C ASP A 399 -20.54 26.34 37.84
N GLN A 400 -19.47 26.97 38.37
CA GLN A 400 -18.36 27.46 37.58
C GLN A 400 -17.52 26.31 36.98
N VAL A 401 -17.25 25.26 37.73
CA VAL A 401 -16.55 24.05 37.28
C VAL A 401 -17.38 23.33 36.23
N ASP A 402 -18.68 23.18 36.44
CA ASP A 402 -19.56 22.53 35.46
C ASP A 402 -19.60 23.27 34.11
N ALA A 403 -19.75 24.61 34.18
CA ALA A 403 -19.71 25.43 32.95
C ALA A 403 -18.35 25.38 32.24
N PHE A 404 -17.26 25.28 32.99
CA PHE A 404 -15.89 25.11 32.45
C PHE A 404 -15.74 23.76 31.73
N THR A 405 -16.18 22.67 32.40
CA THR A 405 -16.10 21.31 31.82
C THR A 405 -16.94 21.19 30.57
N ALA A 406 -18.19 21.67 30.60
CA ALA A 406 -19.07 21.68 29.45
C ALA A 406 -18.49 22.44 28.22
N LEU A 407 -17.79 23.55 28.48
CA LEU A 407 -17.12 24.29 27.40
C LEU A 407 -15.96 23.48 26.79
N ASN A 408 -15.07 22.90 27.61
CA ASN A 408 -13.93 22.12 27.15
C ASN A 408 -14.38 20.87 26.38
N GLU A 409 -15.39 20.16 26.84
CA GLU A 409 -15.97 19.01 26.15
C GLU A 409 -16.56 19.42 24.78
N ALA A 410 -17.31 20.52 24.73
CA ALA A 410 -17.88 21.00 23.49
C ALA A 410 -16.80 21.41 22.45
N GLU A 411 -15.73 22.09 22.90
CA GLU A 411 -14.60 22.48 22.04
C GLU A 411 -13.89 21.23 21.48
N ASN A 412 -13.62 20.20 22.29
CA ASN A 412 -13.00 18.94 21.88
C ASN A 412 -13.88 18.16 20.88
N ARG A 413 -15.18 18.02 21.17
CA ARG A 413 -16.13 17.33 20.26
C ARG A 413 -16.22 18.02 18.90
N LEU A 414 -16.23 19.35 18.86
CA LEU A 414 -16.25 20.10 17.60
C LEU A 414 -14.97 19.86 16.81
N ALA A 415 -13.80 19.91 17.44
CA ALA A 415 -12.52 19.65 16.77
C ALA A 415 -12.48 18.23 16.17
N GLN A 416 -12.90 17.22 16.95
CA GLN A 416 -12.97 15.85 16.49
C GLN A 416 -13.92 15.68 15.30
N ALA A 417 -15.13 16.26 15.38
CA ALA A 417 -16.12 16.18 14.31
C ALA A 417 -15.63 16.87 13.02
N TYR A 418 -14.91 17.99 13.15
CA TYR A 418 -14.35 18.73 12.02
C TYR A 418 -13.31 17.90 11.24
N TYR A 419 -12.30 17.35 11.93
CA TYR A 419 -11.27 16.56 11.26
C TYR A 419 -11.81 15.23 10.72
N SER A 420 -12.76 14.60 11.44
CA SER A 420 -13.47 13.42 10.90
C SER A 420 -14.22 13.73 9.61
N TYR A 421 -14.87 14.89 9.52
CA TYR A 421 -15.56 15.32 8.31
C TYR A 421 -14.60 15.54 7.13
N GLN A 422 -13.42 16.13 7.37
CA GLN A 422 -12.40 16.30 6.32
C GLN A 422 -11.91 14.95 5.80
N LEU A 423 -11.68 13.99 6.69
CA LEU A 423 -11.28 12.64 6.32
C LEU A 423 -12.38 11.88 5.56
N ASP A 424 -13.65 12.04 5.95
CA ASP A 424 -14.78 11.40 5.27
C ASP A 424 -14.93 11.90 3.81
N GLN A 425 -14.57 13.14 3.52
CA GLN A 425 -14.52 13.64 2.14
C GLN A 425 -13.46 12.92 1.31
N ILE A 426 -12.27 12.70 1.85
CA ILE A 426 -11.20 11.91 1.20
C ILE A 426 -11.65 10.45 1.03
N ARG A 427 -12.31 9.89 2.05
CA ARG A 427 -12.87 8.54 2.01
C ARG A 427 -13.91 8.39 0.89
N LEU A 428 -14.70 9.44 0.60
CA LEU A 428 -15.63 9.43 -0.53
C LEU A 428 -14.89 9.38 -1.88
N GLU A 429 -13.83 10.17 -2.03
CA GLU A 429 -12.99 10.15 -3.24
C GLU A 429 -12.36 8.75 -3.43
N LEU A 430 -11.89 8.13 -2.35
CA LEU A 430 -11.36 6.76 -2.36
C LEU A 430 -12.45 5.74 -2.74
N ALA A 431 -13.65 5.85 -2.15
CA ALA A 431 -14.78 4.96 -2.46
C ALA A 431 -15.26 5.09 -3.91
N MET A 432 -15.09 6.25 -4.52
CA MET A 432 -15.33 6.48 -5.94
C MET A 432 -14.15 6.05 -6.84
N GLY A 433 -13.00 5.74 -6.29
CA GLY A 433 -11.79 5.43 -7.05
C GLY A 433 -11.11 6.66 -7.67
N THR A 434 -11.53 7.89 -7.35
CA THR A 434 -11.01 9.15 -7.91
C THR A 434 -9.92 9.80 -7.05
N PHE A 435 -9.66 9.26 -5.86
CA PHE A 435 -8.65 9.79 -4.94
C PHE A 435 -7.26 9.77 -5.55
N GLN A 436 -6.56 10.91 -5.54
CA GLN A 436 -5.17 11.11 -6.00
C GLN A 436 -4.85 10.50 -7.39
N THR A 437 -5.82 10.49 -8.30
CA THR A 437 -5.64 9.87 -9.63
C THR A 437 -4.55 10.58 -10.45
N ASP A 438 -4.48 11.91 -10.40
CA ASP A 438 -3.52 12.70 -11.18
C ASP A 438 -2.08 12.54 -10.64
N LEU A 439 -1.90 12.52 -9.32
CA LEU A 439 -0.60 12.27 -8.68
C LEU A 439 -0.08 10.88 -9.05
N LEU A 440 -0.92 9.86 -8.96
CA LEU A 440 -0.55 8.49 -9.28
C LEU A 440 -0.33 8.27 -10.78
N ALA A 441 -1.07 8.96 -11.66
CA ALA A 441 -0.82 8.91 -13.09
C ALA A 441 0.56 9.45 -13.44
N LYS A 442 0.99 10.55 -12.78
CA LYS A 442 2.34 11.11 -12.93
C LYS A 442 3.41 10.14 -12.43
N GLU A 443 3.23 9.54 -11.26
CA GLU A 443 4.14 8.55 -10.70
C GLU A 443 4.32 7.34 -11.62
N LEU A 444 3.23 6.75 -12.08
CA LEU A 444 3.25 5.61 -12.99
C LEU A 444 3.84 5.93 -14.37
N SER A 445 3.78 7.20 -14.82
CA SER A 445 4.38 7.62 -16.09
C SER A 445 5.89 7.80 -15.99
N ASN A 446 6.40 8.17 -14.82
CA ASN A 446 7.83 8.35 -14.57
C ASN A 446 8.55 7.01 -14.41
N ASP A 447 7.85 5.98 -13.99
CA ASP A 447 8.38 4.64 -13.80
C ASP A 447 8.33 3.86 -15.11
N ARG A 448 9.24 4.19 -16.05
CA ARG A 448 9.41 3.51 -17.36
C ARG A 448 9.79 2.02 -17.25
N ALA A 449 9.93 1.50 -16.05
CA ALA A 449 10.20 0.09 -15.77
C ALA A 449 8.94 -0.80 -15.88
N TYR A 450 7.76 -0.24 -16.12
CA TYR A 450 6.47 -0.93 -16.23
C TYR A 450 5.91 -0.85 -17.67
#